data_1c03dc12bfbc8f3df1d1e04029feb012
#
_entry.id   1c03dc12bfbc8f3df1d1e04029feb012
#
_cell.length_a   1.000
_cell.length_b   1.000
_cell.length_c   1.000
_cell.angle_alpha   90.00
_cell.angle_beta   90.00
_cell.angle_gamma   90.00
#
_symmetry.space_group_name_H-M   'P 1'
#
loop_
_entity.id
_entity.type
_entity.pdbx_description
1 polymer ?
#
loop_
_entity_poly.entity_id
_entity_poly.type
_entity_poly.pdbx_seq_one_letter_code
_entity_poly.pdbx_strand_id
1 'polypeptide(L)'
;MRHVSRFLAVAALAIGHTIAFAAVDCEKHALTMNDVRTCVLGQNDQAVERAYRSLEHKLKQRNPDAASALAKSQASWTRFADDTCDYVKAANPQQMIPEDARMNCWVDFSQARVRILKKWEAQLDAPQPAPN
;
A
#
# COMPACT_ATOMS: atom_id res chain seq x y z
N MET A 1 -8.66 50.48 39.68
CA MET A 1 -7.78 50.29 38.50
C MET A 1 -7.75 48.80 38.17
N ARG A 2 -8.45 48.36 37.12
CA ARG A 2 -8.54 46.92 36.73
C ARG A 2 -7.65 46.69 35.54
N HIS A 3 -6.56 45.93 35.75
CA HIS A 3 -5.67 45.46 34.65
C HIS A 3 -6.27 44.23 34.00
N VAL A 4 -6.73 44.39 32.77
CA VAL A 4 -7.19 43.30 31.91
C VAL A 4 -5.99 42.79 31.14
N SER A 5 -5.46 41.63 31.54
CA SER A 5 -4.37 40.92 30.83
C SER A 5 -4.98 40.18 29.64
N ARG A 6 -4.64 40.62 28.43
CA ARG A 6 -5.01 39.93 27.16
C ARG A 6 -3.97 38.86 26.85
N PHE A 7 -4.35 37.59 27.02
CA PHE A 7 -3.56 36.46 26.52
C PHE A 7 -3.85 36.30 25.02
N LEU A 8 -2.85 36.59 24.19
CA LEU A 8 -2.83 36.25 22.80
C LEU A 8 -2.44 34.77 22.66
N ALA A 9 -3.41 33.92 22.34
CA ALA A 9 -3.18 32.53 21.96
C ALA A 9 -2.65 32.48 20.52
N VAL A 10 -1.38 32.17 20.34
CA VAL A 10 -0.77 31.89 19.03
C VAL A 10 -1.08 30.45 18.68
N ALA A 11 -2.04 30.24 17.79
CA ALA A 11 -2.33 28.94 17.20
C ALA A 11 -1.25 28.62 16.16
N ALA A 12 -0.32 27.72 16.48
CA ALA A 12 0.65 27.18 15.54
C ALA A 12 -0.05 26.19 14.61
N LEU A 13 -0.33 26.61 13.38
CA LEU A 13 -0.78 25.74 12.30
C LEU A 13 0.38 24.85 11.86
N ALA A 14 0.42 23.60 12.33
CA ALA A 14 1.30 22.57 11.81
C ALA A 14 0.83 22.18 10.40
N ILE A 15 1.42 22.79 9.37
CA ILE A 15 1.21 22.39 7.98
C ILE A 15 1.94 21.06 7.78
N GLY A 16 1.21 19.96 7.94
CA GLY A 16 1.68 18.64 7.59
C GLY A 16 1.94 18.55 6.08
N HIS A 17 3.22 18.61 5.69
CA HIS A 17 3.61 18.35 4.30
C HIS A 17 3.44 16.85 4.03
N THR A 18 2.31 16.46 3.47
CA THR A 18 2.18 15.15 2.83
C THR A 18 3.02 15.17 1.56
N ILE A 19 4.18 14.51 1.60
CA ILE A 19 4.96 14.24 0.40
C ILE A 19 4.14 13.23 -0.41
N ALA A 20 3.34 13.72 -1.34
CA ALA A 20 2.73 12.90 -2.37
C ALA A 20 3.87 12.46 -3.30
N PHE A 21 4.31 11.21 -3.16
CA PHE A 21 5.16 10.61 -4.19
C PHE A 21 4.33 10.52 -5.46
N ALA A 22 4.60 11.40 -6.41
CA ALA A 22 4.01 11.29 -7.74
C ALA A 22 4.40 9.92 -8.33
N ALA A 23 3.39 9.15 -8.77
CA ALA A 23 3.66 7.93 -9.50
C ALA A 23 4.50 8.28 -10.74
N VAL A 24 5.57 7.51 -10.96
CA VAL A 24 6.40 7.71 -12.15
C VAL A 24 5.55 7.35 -13.37
N ASP A 25 5.56 8.24 -14.37
CA ASP A 25 4.91 7.98 -15.65
C ASP A 25 5.75 6.93 -16.41
N CYS A 26 5.25 5.70 -16.42
CA CYS A 26 5.95 4.56 -17.01
C CYS A 26 6.08 4.65 -18.54
N GLU A 27 5.20 5.40 -19.20
CA GLU A 27 5.24 5.55 -20.66
C GLU A 27 6.30 6.55 -21.09
N LYS A 28 6.56 7.56 -20.26
CA LYS A 28 7.42 8.71 -20.60
C LYS A 28 8.88 8.35 -20.92
N HIS A 29 9.39 7.28 -20.29
CA HIS A 29 10.79 6.87 -20.43
C HIS A 29 10.96 5.44 -20.98
N ALA A 30 9.87 4.78 -21.30
CA ALA A 30 9.89 3.43 -21.85
C ALA A 30 10.29 3.45 -23.32
N LEU A 31 11.16 2.53 -23.73
CA LEU A 31 11.53 2.30 -25.14
C LEU A 31 10.66 1.19 -25.76
N THR A 32 10.13 0.31 -24.95
CA THR A 32 9.32 -0.85 -25.35
C THR A 32 8.12 -1.02 -24.42
N MET A 33 7.11 -1.75 -24.88
CA MET A 33 6.00 -2.17 -24.02
C MET A 33 6.44 -3.04 -22.84
N ASN A 34 7.53 -3.77 -22.98
CA ASN A 34 8.10 -4.54 -21.87
C ASN A 34 8.65 -3.62 -20.77
N ASP A 35 9.24 -2.47 -21.13
CA ASP A 35 9.71 -1.50 -20.14
C ASP A 35 8.53 -0.87 -19.39
N VAL A 36 7.42 -0.58 -20.09
CA VAL A 36 6.17 -0.12 -19.46
C VAL A 36 5.67 -1.14 -18.44
N ARG A 37 5.56 -2.41 -18.82
CA ARG A 37 5.09 -3.49 -17.93
C ARG A 37 5.98 -3.62 -16.70
N THR A 38 7.29 -3.65 -16.90
CA THR A 38 8.27 -3.74 -15.81
C THR A 38 8.15 -2.58 -14.84
N CYS A 39 8.00 -1.37 -15.35
CA CYS A 39 7.80 -0.17 -14.54
C CYS A 39 6.48 -0.23 -13.74
N VAL A 40 5.37 -0.58 -14.38
CA VAL A 40 4.04 -0.68 -13.73
C VAL A 40 4.06 -1.74 -12.63
N LEU A 41 4.58 -2.93 -12.91
CA LEU A 41 4.73 -4.01 -11.94
C LEU A 41 5.59 -3.56 -10.76
N GLY A 42 6.75 -2.97 -11.01
CA GLY A 42 7.66 -2.49 -9.97
C GLY A 42 7.04 -1.41 -9.07
N GLN A 43 6.23 -0.51 -9.61
CA GLN A 43 5.49 0.48 -8.79
C GLN A 43 4.47 -0.17 -7.86
N ASN A 44 3.74 -1.16 -8.35
CA ASN A 44 2.74 -1.88 -7.55
C ASN A 44 3.39 -2.74 -6.47
N ASP A 45 4.49 -3.44 -6.79
CA ASP A 45 5.28 -4.20 -5.82
C ASP A 45 5.81 -3.31 -4.70
N GLN A 46 6.39 -2.16 -5.05
CA GLN A 46 6.85 -1.18 -4.06
C GLN A 46 5.71 -0.62 -3.20
N ALA A 47 4.52 -0.44 -3.76
CA ALA A 47 3.36 0.03 -3.00
C ALA A 47 2.91 -1.01 -1.96
N VAL A 48 2.86 -2.29 -2.35
CA VAL A 48 2.56 -3.40 -1.44
C VAL A 48 3.63 -3.50 -0.35
N GLU A 49 4.91 -3.47 -0.74
CA GLU A 49 6.02 -3.60 0.21
C GLU A 49 6.01 -2.45 1.23
N ARG A 50 5.80 -1.20 0.81
CA ARG A 50 5.69 -0.06 1.74
C ARG A 50 4.54 -0.25 2.72
N ALA A 51 3.36 -0.64 2.25
CA ALA A 51 2.20 -0.84 3.12
C ALA A 51 2.40 -2.02 4.09
N TYR A 52 3.01 -3.11 3.62
CA TYR A 52 3.36 -4.27 4.44
C TYR A 52 4.37 -3.88 5.53
N ARG A 53 5.49 -3.23 5.17
CA ARG A 53 6.54 -2.84 6.12
C ARG A 53 6.05 -1.87 7.17
N SER A 54 5.18 -0.92 6.81
CA SER A 54 4.60 0.02 7.76
C SER A 54 3.79 -0.70 8.85
N LEU A 55 2.90 -1.60 8.43
CA LEU A 55 2.09 -2.40 9.36
C LEU A 55 2.95 -3.37 10.17
N GLU A 56 3.89 -4.08 9.53
CA GLU A 56 4.80 -5.02 10.20
C GLU A 56 5.61 -4.34 11.30
N HIS A 57 6.15 -3.16 11.03
CA HIS A 57 6.93 -2.39 12.01
C HIS A 57 6.11 -2.07 13.27
N LYS A 58 4.87 -1.59 13.10
CA LYS A 58 3.96 -1.31 14.22
C LYS A 58 3.60 -2.58 15.01
N LEU A 59 3.35 -3.68 14.30
CA LEU A 59 3.03 -4.96 14.92
C LEU A 59 4.21 -5.53 15.71
N LYS A 60 5.44 -5.45 15.20
CA LYS A 60 6.63 -5.91 15.92
C LYS A 60 6.79 -5.26 17.29
N GLN A 61 6.35 -4.00 17.43
CA GLN A 61 6.42 -3.27 18.70
C GLN A 61 5.27 -3.60 19.66
N ARG A 62 4.09 -3.94 19.14
CA ARG A 62 2.86 -4.12 19.93
C ARG A 62 2.45 -5.56 20.12
N ASN A 63 2.66 -6.40 19.12
CA ASN A 63 2.25 -7.80 19.07
C ASN A 63 3.13 -8.60 18.10
N PRO A 64 4.29 -9.12 18.55
CA PRO A 64 5.22 -9.88 17.72
C PRO A 64 4.63 -11.11 17.04
N ASP A 65 3.66 -11.78 17.70
CA ASP A 65 2.98 -12.95 17.14
C ASP A 65 2.11 -12.56 15.93
N ALA A 66 1.41 -11.42 16.04
CA ALA A 66 0.66 -10.88 14.90
C ALA A 66 1.60 -10.44 13.75
N ALA A 67 2.78 -9.92 14.05
CA ALA A 67 3.78 -9.63 13.02
C ALA A 67 4.24 -10.89 12.30
N SER A 68 4.49 -11.97 13.02
CA SER A 68 4.83 -13.28 12.44
C SER A 68 3.71 -13.84 11.56
N ALA A 69 2.46 -13.75 12.04
CA ALA A 69 1.28 -14.18 11.28
C ALA A 69 1.09 -13.34 10.01
N LEU A 70 1.33 -12.01 10.08
CA LEU A 70 1.29 -11.11 8.92
C LEU A 70 2.33 -11.51 7.88
N ALA A 71 3.57 -11.85 8.28
CA ALA A 71 4.62 -12.29 7.37
C ALA A 71 4.23 -13.57 6.61
N LYS A 72 3.64 -14.56 7.31
CA LYS A 72 3.12 -15.78 6.67
C LYS A 72 1.97 -15.46 5.70
N SER A 73 1.06 -14.57 6.11
CA SER A 73 -0.05 -14.11 5.25
C SER A 73 0.47 -13.41 3.99
N GLN A 74 1.52 -12.59 4.12
CA GLN A 74 2.11 -11.90 2.95
C GLN A 74 2.72 -12.90 1.98
N ALA A 75 3.49 -13.88 2.46
CA ALA A 75 4.09 -14.91 1.61
C ALA A 75 3.03 -15.77 0.89
N SER A 76 1.95 -16.14 1.58
CA SER A 76 0.83 -16.89 1.00
C SER A 76 0.07 -16.08 -0.04
N TRP A 77 -0.16 -14.78 0.24
CA TRP A 77 -0.82 -13.89 -0.68
C TRP A 77 -0.01 -13.70 -1.97
N THR A 78 1.30 -13.47 -1.86
CA THR A 78 2.18 -13.32 -3.04
C THR A 78 2.08 -14.53 -3.95
N ARG A 79 2.19 -15.73 -3.39
CA ARG A 79 2.08 -16.99 -4.17
C ARG A 79 0.70 -17.12 -4.82
N PHE A 80 -0.37 -16.91 -4.05
CA PHE A 80 -1.74 -16.99 -4.57
C PHE A 80 -1.99 -16.00 -5.72
N ALA A 81 -1.53 -14.77 -5.57
CA ALA A 81 -1.68 -13.74 -6.60
C ALA A 81 -0.89 -14.09 -7.87
N ASP A 82 0.34 -14.60 -7.71
CA ASP A 82 1.20 -15.01 -8.82
C ASP A 82 0.56 -16.17 -9.61
N ASP A 83 0.20 -17.25 -8.94
CA ASP A 83 -0.46 -18.42 -9.53
C ASP A 83 -1.78 -18.04 -10.22
N THR A 84 -2.57 -17.13 -9.61
CA THR A 84 -3.83 -16.67 -10.19
C THR A 84 -3.60 -15.84 -11.45
N CYS A 85 -2.59 -14.97 -11.47
CA CYS A 85 -2.32 -14.14 -12.63
C CYS A 85 -1.66 -14.93 -13.76
N ASP A 86 -0.92 -16.01 -13.45
CA ASP A 86 -0.48 -16.97 -14.47
C ASP A 86 -1.65 -17.74 -15.09
N TYR A 87 -2.66 -18.12 -14.28
CA TYR A 87 -3.91 -18.68 -14.81
C TYR A 87 -4.64 -17.66 -15.72
N VAL A 88 -4.76 -16.39 -15.30
CA VAL A 88 -5.41 -15.35 -16.12
C VAL A 88 -4.68 -15.17 -17.45
N LYS A 89 -3.34 -15.17 -17.44
CA LYS A 89 -2.52 -15.15 -18.67
C LYS A 89 -2.84 -16.33 -19.58
N ALA A 90 -2.89 -17.56 -19.03
CA ALA A 90 -3.11 -18.78 -19.79
C ALA A 90 -4.56 -18.92 -20.30
N ALA A 91 -5.54 -18.50 -19.51
CA ALA A 91 -6.96 -18.55 -19.85
C ALA A 91 -7.42 -17.37 -20.71
N ASN A 92 -6.56 -16.39 -20.97
CA ASN A 92 -6.90 -15.15 -21.66
C ASN A 92 -7.57 -15.43 -23.01
N PRO A 93 -8.86 -15.08 -23.18
CA PRO A 93 -9.54 -15.25 -24.46
C PRO A 93 -9.05 -14.16 -25.41
N GLN A 94 -8.15 -14.41 -26.27
CA GLN A 94 -7.63 -13.73 -27.47
C GLN A 94 -7.94 -12.21 -27.72
N GLN A 95 -8.41 -11.48 -26.71
CA GLN A 95 -8.78 -10.06 -26.81
C GLN A 95 -7.71 -9.11 -26.27
N MET A 96 -6.71 -9.62 -25.57
CA MET A 96 -5.63 -8.85 -24.95
C MET A 96 -4.30 -9.59 -25.13
N ILE A 97 -3.20 -8.84 -25.15
CA ILE A 97 -1.87 -9.45 -25.09
C ILE A 97 -1.75 -10.21 -23.77
N PRO A 98 -1.34 -11.50 -23.75
CA PRO A 98 -1.32 -12.32 -22.53
C PRO A 98 -0.51 -11.69 -21.38
N GLU A 99 0.60 -11.02 -21.71
CA GLU A 99 1.44 -10.30 -20.76
C GLU A 99 0.70 -9.11 -20.12
N ASP A 100 -0.14 -8.41 -20.89
CA ASP A 100 -0.96 -7.31 -20.37
C ASP A 100 -2.08 -7.83 -19.47
N ALA A 101 -2.68 -8.98 -19.82
CA ALA A 101 -3.67 -9.63 -18.98
C ALA A 101 -3.07 -10.02 -17.60
N ARG A 102 -1.86 -10.60 -17.59
CA ARG A 102 -1.14 -10.93 -16.37
C ARG A 102 -0.80 -9.68 -15.56
N MET A 103 -0.28 -8.64 -16.21
CA MET A 103 0.06 -7.37 -15.59
C MET A 103 -1.17 -6.73 -14.93
N ASN A 104 -2.28 -6.61 -15.63
CA ASN A 104 -3.52 -6.03 -15.10
C ASN A 104 -4.04 -6.81 -13.89
N CYS A 105 -4.04 -8.14 -13.97
CA CYS A 105 -4.38 -9.00 -12.83
C CYS A 105 -3.49 -8.69 -11.61
N TRP A 106 -2.17 -8.58 -11.79
CA TRP A 106 -1.24 -8.27 -10.70
C TRP A 106 -1.47 -6.88 -10.11
N VAL A 107 -1.77 -5.88 -10.95
CA VAL A 107 -2.12 -4.52 -10.52
C VAL A 107 -3.36 -4.56 -9.62
N ASP A 108 -4.42 -5.27 -10.02
CA ASP A 108 -5.66 -5.40 -9.25
C ASP A 108 -5.41 -6.05 -7.88
N PHE A 109 -4.68 -7.16 -7.84
CA PHE A 109 -4.30 -7.84 -6.59
C PHE A 109 -3.46 -6.94 -5.69
N SER A 110 -2.47 -6.26 -6.24
CA SER A 110 -1.58 -5.37 -5.50
C SER A 110 -2.33 -4.19 -4.89
N GLN A 111 -3.20 -3.54 -5.66
CA GLN A 111 -4.02 -2.44 -5.17
C GLN A 111 -4.99 -2.90 -4.07
N ALA A 112 -5.61 -4.06 -4.24
CA ALA A 112 -6.48 -4.65 -3.20
C ALA A 112 -5.67 -4.94 -1.92
N ARG A 113 -4.47 -5.50 -2.05
CA ARG A 113 -3.58 -5.79 -0.91
C ARG A 113 -3.19 -4.52 -0.16
N VAL A 114 -2.79 -3.48 -0.88
CA VAL A 114 -2.46 -2.17 -0.28
C VAL A 114 -3.63 -1.62 0.53
N ARG A 115 -4.85 -1.65 -0.02
CA ARG A 115 -6.06 -1.19 0.71
C ARG A 115 -6.28 -1.98 2.00
N ILE A 116 -6.14 -3.30 1.97
CA ILE A 116 -6.32 -4.17 3.13
C ILE A 116 -5.25 -3.88 4.20
N LEU A 117 -3.98 -3.81 3.82
CA LEU A 117 -2.88 -3.54 4.75
C LEU A 117 -3.04 -2.17 5.42
N LYS A 118 -3.39 -1.13 4.66
CA LYS A 118 -3.67 0.21 5.21
C LYS A 118 -4.88 0.22 6.14
N LYS A 119 -5.93 -0.54 5.82
CA LYS A 119 -7.10 -0.68 6.70
C LYS A 119 -6.71 -1.30 8.05
N TRP A 120 -5.92 -2.37 8.04
CA TRP A 120 -5.45 -3.00 9.28
C TRP A 120 -4.51 -2.10 10.07
N GLU A 121 -3.65 -1.36 9.40
CA GLU A 121 -2.79 -0.36 10.05
C GLU A 121 -3.60 0.72 10.75
N ALA A 122 -4.61 1.26 10.10
CA ALA A 122 -5.51 2.26 10.69
C ALA A 122 -6.29 1.72 11.90
N GLN A 123 -6.68 0.43 11.86
CA GLN A 123 -7.32 -0.23 13.01
C GLN A 123 -6.40 -0.36 14.23
N LEU A 124 -5.09 -0.55 14.01
CA LEU A 124 -4.11 -0.55 15.12
C LEU A 124 -3.95 0.82 15.77
N ASP A 125 -4.11 1.88 14.99
CA ASP A 125 -3.96 3.25 15.47
C ASP A 125 -5.26 3.82 16.08
N ALA A 126 -6.38 3.12 15.92
CA ALA A 126 -7.66 3.52 16.49
C ALA A 126 -7.63 3.43 18.04
N PRO A 127 -8.27 4.37 18.76
CA PRO A 127 -8.41 4.29 20.21
C PRO A 127 -9.10 2.97 20.60
N GLN A 128 -8.48 2.23 21.51
CA GLN A 128 -9.11 1.02 22.06
C GLN A 128 -10.32 1.43 22.90
N PRO A 129 -11.48 0.75 22.75
CA PRO A 129 -12.60 0.97 23.66
C PRO A 129 -12.15 0.66 25.10
N ALA A 130 -12.61 1.48 26.07
CA ALA A 130 -12.31 1.24 27.47
C ALA A 130 -12.75 -0.18 27.87
N PRO A 131 -11.96 -0.91 28.65
CA PRO A 131 -12.39 -2.22 29.17
C PRO A 131 -13.64 -2.04 30.02
N ASN A 132 -14.68 -2.83 29.71
CA ASN A 132 -15.92 -2.89 30.50
C ASN A 132 -15.67 -3.50 31.86
#